data_3c4bc749efbd3ce4c58e2893d9a42cc9
#
_entry.id   3c4bc749efbd3ce4c58e2893d9a42cc9
#
_cell.length_a   1.000
_cell.length_b   1.000
_cell.length_c   1.000
_cell.angle_alpha   90.00
_cell.angle_beta   90.00
_cell.angle_gamma   90.00
#
_symmetry.space_group_name_H-M   'P 1'
#
loop_
_entity.id
_entity.type
_entity.pdbx_description
1 polymer ?
#
loop_
_entity_poly.entity_id
_entity_poly.type
_entity_poly.pdbx_seq_one_letter_code
_entity_poly.pdbx_strand_id
1 'polypeptide(L)'
;MKISYGITVCNELEEIKKLVKFLHEHKQKEDEICVLLDRPKASQALLDQLHRWSSANWILLKESTFRGHFADWKNELTKMCSGDYIVNIDADELPTQIFVENIATVLEGNDIDMIMVPRVNTVEGLTDQHIQKWGWRVNDQGWINWPDAQQRIYRNTDSIKWVNKVHEVLQGYKTATNLPISEEWAFKHPKTIERQEKQNNYYDTL
;
A
#
# COMPACT_ATOMS: atom_id res chain seq x y z
N MET A 1 -10.57 -12.83 13.80
CA MET A 1 -10.15 -12.59 12.39
C MET A 1 -8.70 -12.11 12.41
N LYS A 2 -7.89 -12.53 11.44
CA LYS A 2 -6.49 -12.10 11.29
C LYS A 2 -6.34 -11.25 10.04
N ILE A 3 -5.57 -10.16 10.11
CA ILE A 3 -5.24 -9.29 8.98
C ILE A 3 -3.76 -9.43 8.63
N SER A 4 -3.46 -9.53 7.34
CA SER A 4 -2.10 -9.39 6.80
C SER A 4 -1.92 -8.00 6.22
N TYR A 5 -1.04 -7.19 6.81
CA TYR A 5 -0.59 -5.94 6.21
C TYR A 5 0.51 -6.26 5.20
N GLY A 6 0.14 -6.29 3.93
CA GLY A 6 1.03 -6.65 2.83
C GLY A 6 1.70 -5.42 2.22
N ILE A 7 3.03 -5.38 2.24
CA ILE A 7 3.83 -4.24 1.81
C ILE A 7 4.80 -4.66 0.70
N THR A 8 4.80 -3.94 -0.41
CA THR A 8 5.86 -4.05 -1.42
C THR A 8 6.86 -2.91 -1.23
N VAL A 9 8.16 -3.22 -1.27
CA VAL A 9 9.23 -2.25 -1.10
C VAL A 9 10.37 -2.47 -2.08
N CYS A 10 10.95 -1.37 -2.56
CA CYS A 10 12.08 -1.35 -3.49
C CYS A 10 13.31 -0.73 -2.84
N ASN A 11 13.26 0.57 -2.49
CA ASN A 11 14.36 1.29 -1.86
C ASN A 11 13.87 2.44 -0.92
N GLU A 12 12.66 2.34 -0.41
CA GLU A 12 11.99 3.34 0.41
C GLU A 12 12.35 3.16 1.91
N LEU A 13 13.63 3.37 2.29
CA LEU A 13 14.12 3.08 3.64
C LEU A 13 13.41 3.90 4.73
N GLU A 14 13.27 5.20 4.55
CA GLU A 14 12.73 6.06 5.60
C GLU A 14 11.19 5.93 5.70
N GLU A 15 10.54 5.72 4.56
CA GLU A 15 9.10 5.49 4.49
C GLU A 15 8.74 4.15 5.14
N ILE A 16 9.40 3.06 4.76
CA ILE A 16 9.13 1.72 5.34
C ILE A 16 9.43 1.68 6.84
N LYS A 17 10.42 2.45 7.33
CA LYS A 17 10.68 2.57 8.76
C LYS A 17 9.52 3.17 9.51
N LYS A 18 8.90 4.22 8.97
CA LYS A 18 7.72 4.86 9.56
C LYS A 18 6.54 3.89 9.55
N LEU A 19 6.26 3.28 8.38
CA LEU A 19 5.12 2.39 8.19
C LEU A 19 5.20 1.14 9.09
N VAL A 20 6.32 0.42 9.09
CA VAL A 20 6.46 -0.82 9.88
C VAL A 20 6.39 -0.55 11.38
N LYS A 21 7.06 0.51 11.87
CA LYS A 21 6.94 0.89 13.29
C LYS A 21 5.51 1.22 13.66
N PHE A 22 4.85 2.04 12.86
CA PHE A 22 3.46 2.44 13.08
C PHE A 22 2.51 1.22 13.11
N LEU A 23 2.61 0.33 12.14
CA LEU A 23 1.81 -0.90 12.11
C LEU A 23 2.13 -1.80 13.30
N HIS A 24 3.39 -1.96 13.67
CA HIS A 24 3.80 -2.78 14.81
C HIS A 24 3.21 -2.27 16.14
N GLU A 25 3.09 -0.95 16.29
CA GLU A 25 2.54 -0.29 17.48
C GLU A 25 1.00 -0.37 17.58
N HIS A 26 0.30 -0.38 16.43
CA HIS A 26 -1.17 -0.21 16.41
C HIS A 26 -1.96 -1.44 15.94
N LYS A 27 -1.34 -2.41 15.24
CA LYS A 27 -2.03 -3.61 14.76
C LYS A 27 -2.47 -4.51 15.91
N GLN A 28 -3.47 -5.35 15.67
CA GLN A 28 -3.85 -6.38 16.63
C GLN A 28 -2.73 -7.41 16.79
N LYS A 29 -2.72 -8.12 17.93
CA LYS A 29 -1.67 -9.09 18.27
C LYS A 29 -1.58 -10.23 17.25
N GLU A 30 -2.72 -10.67 16.74
CA GLU A 30 -2.85 -11.77 15.79
C GLU A 30 -2.46 -11.40 14.37
N ASP A 31 -2.47 -10.09 14.05
CA ASP A 31 -2.16 -9.58 12.72
C ASP A 31 -0.66 -9.71 12.41
N GLU A 32 -0.36 -9.77 11.13
CA GLU A 32 1.01 -9.88 10.63
C GLU A 32 1.35 -8.75 9.65
N ILE A 33 2.64 -8.49 9.53
CA ILE A 33 3.20 -7.56 8.53
C ILE A 33 4.03 -8.39 7.56
N CYS A 34 3.62 -8.45 6.29
CA CYS A 34 4.29 -9.20 5.23
C CYS A 34 5.00 -8.21 4.30
N VAL A 35 6.30 -8.34 4.13
CA VAL A 35 7.12 -7.45 3.30
C VAL A 35 7.74 -8.21 2.15
N LEU A 36 7.44 -7.81 0.91
CA LEU A 36 8.05 -8.31 -0.32
C LEU A 36 9.04 -7.28 -0.85
N LEU A 37 10.33 -7.62 -0.85
CA LEU A 37 11.42 -6.75 -1.24
C LEU A 37 11.89 -7.01 -2.68
N ASP A 38 11.97 -5.96 -3.51
CA ASP A 38 12.70 -6.02 -4.79
C ASP A 38 14.22 -5.97 -4.52
N ARG A 39 14.81 -7.14 -4.29
CA ARG A 39 16.18 -7.32 -3.81
C ARG A 39 17.24 -6.63 -4.67
N PRO A 40 17.19 -6.69 -6.02
CA PRO A 40 18.22 -6.08 -6.87
C PRO A 40 18.34 -4.56 -6.75
N LYS A 41 17.25 -3.88 -6.33
CA LYS A 41 17.21 -2.42 -6.20
C LYS A 41 17.39 -1.92 -4.77
N ALA A 42 17.40 -2.84 -3.80
CA ALA A 42 17.49 -2.49 -2.39
C ALA A 42 18.89 -1.98 -2.01
N SER A 43 18.94 -0.89 -1.26
CA SER A 43 20.17 -0.46 -0.60
C SER A 43 20.56 -1.40 0.53
N GLN A 44 21.87 -1.47 0.86
CA GLN A 44 22.32 -2.29 1.97
C GLN A 44 21.68 -1.88 3.31
N ALA A 45 21.49 -0.59 3.54
CA ALA A 45 20.85 -0.07 4.75
C ALA A 45 19.40 -0.55 4.89
N LEU A 46 18.64 -0.62 3.77
CA LEU A 46 17.28 -1.17 3.75
C LEU A 46 17.30 -2.67 4.08
N LEU A 47 18.17 -3.44 3.46
CA LEU A 47 18.33 -4.88 3.74
C LEU A 47 18.61 -5.14 5.21
N ASP A 48 19.63 -4.46 5.76
CA ASP A 48 20.01 -4.63 7.16
C ASP A 48 18.84 -4.31 8.10
N GLN A 49 18.03 -3.30 7.76
CA GLN A 49 16.86 -2.95 8.55
C GLN A 49 15.77 -4.01 8.46
N LEU A 50 15.44 -4.51 7.27
CA LEU A 50 14.43 -5.54 7.07
C LEU A 50 14.83 -6.86 7.73
N HIS A 51 16.10 -7.27 7.63
CA HIS A 51 16.62 -8.45 8.30
C HIS A 51 16.56 -8.34 9.83
N ARG A 52 16.86 -7.17 10.41
CA ARG A 52 16.70 -6.94 11.85
C ARG A 52 15.25 -7.14 12.30
N TRP A 53 14.27 -6.58 11.57
CA TRP A 53 12.86 -6.75 11.90
C TRP A 53 12.37 -8.20 11.70
N SER A 54 12.83 -8.86 10.64
CA SER A 54 12.51 -10.26 10.41
C SER A 54 13.05 -11.16 11.52
N SER A 55 14.31 -10.95 11.95
CA SER A 55 14.92 -11.68 13.07
C SER A 55 14.25 -11.40 14.41
N ALA A 56 13.65 -10.23 14.59
CA ALA A 56 12.86 -9.85 15.77
C ALA A 56 11.38 -10.29 15.69
N ASN A 57 10.97 -10.98 14.62
CA ASN A 57 9.58 -11.38 14.34
C ASN A 57 8.59 -10.21 14.24
N TRP A 58 9.06 -9.03 13.82
CA TRP A 58 8.17 -7.89 13.53
C TRP A 58 7.51 -8.03 12.17
N ILE A 59 8.22 -8.63 11.20
CA ILE A 59 7.75 -8.82 9.83
C ILE A 59 8.03 -10.24 9.32
N LEU A 60 7.23 -10.69 8.37
CA LEU A 60 7.56 -11.79 7.48
C LEU A 60 8.20 -11.19 6.24
N LEU A 61 9.47 -11.49 5.98
CA LEU A 61 10.23 -10.95 4.86
C LEU A 61 10.39 -11.98 3.75
N LYS A 62 10.11 -11.58 2.52
CA LYS A 62 10.50 -12.29 1.31
C LYS A 62 11.29 -11.38 0.40
N GLU A 63 12.46 -11.86 -0.02
CA GLU A 63 13.29 -11.21 -1.04
C GLU A 63 13.00 -11.86 -2.40
N SER A 64 12.76 -11.05 -3.42
CA SER A 64 12.47 -11.51 -4.78
C SER A 64 12.96 -10.48 -5.79
N THR A 65 12.71 -10.70 -7.07
CA THR A 65 13.07 -9.78 -8.15
C THR A 65 11.82 -9.32 -8.89
N PHE A 66 11.56 -8.02 -8.87
CA PHE A 66 10.49 -7.43 -9.66
C PHE A 66 10.80 -7.52 -11.17
N ARG A 67 9.91 -8.14 -11.94
CA ARG A 67 10.10 -8.40 -13.37
C ARG A 67 9.25 -7.49 -14.27
N GLY A 68 8.88 -6.31 -13.78
CA GLY A 68 8.13 -5.32 -14.57
C GLY A 68 6.63 -5.62 -14.70
N HIS A 69 6.05 -6.52 -13.87
CA HIS A 69 4.62 -6.85 -13.86
C HIS A 69 4.06 -6.67 -12.46
N PHE A 70 3.34 -5.57 -12.22
CA PHE A 70 2.88 -5.20 -10.88
C PHE A 70 1.85 -6.17 -10.29
N ALA A 71 0.92 -6.68 -11.11
CA ALA A 71 -0.05 -7.66 -10.61
C ALA A 71 0.63 -8.97 -10.16
N ASP A 72 1.60 -9.49 -10.92
CA ASP A 72 2.35 -10.67 -10.52
C ASP A 72 3.11 -10.44 -9.22
N TRP A 73 3.67 -9.24 -9.05
CA TRP A 73 4.36 -8.82 -7.85
C TRP A 73 3.45 -8.78 -6.63
N LYS A 74 2.26 -8.17 -6.75
CA LYS A 74 1.25 -8.15 -5.69
C LYS A 74 0.66 -9.55 -5.42
N ASN A 75 0.51 -10.40 -6.43
CA ASN A 75 0.10 -11.79 -6.24
C ASN A 75 1.19 -12.62 -5.53
N GLU A 76 2.47 -12.32 -5.74
CA GLU A 76 3.55 -12.93 -4.98
C GLU A 76 3.51 -12.52 -3.50
N LEU A 77 3.23 -11.26 -3.20
CA LEU A 77 2.97 -10.78 -1.84
C LEU A 77 1.76 -11.48 -1.22
N THR A 78 0.63 -11.56 -1.93
CA THR A 78 -0.59 -12.24 -1.46
C THR A 78 -0.31 -13.67 -0.99
N LYS A 79 0.52 -14.43 -1.72
CA LYS A 79 0.85 -15.84 -1.40
C LYS A 79 1.62 -16.01 -0.08
N MET A 80 2.26 -14.98 0.43
CA MET A 80 2.96 -15.05 1.72
C MET A 80 2.10 -14.59 2.90
N CYS A 81 0.93 -14.01 2.63
CA CYS A 81 -0.02 -13.55 3.62
C CYS A 81 -0.90 -14.72 4.11
N SER A 82 -1.12 -14.84 5.43
CA SER A 82 -1.92 -15.90 6.04
C SER A 82 -3.19 -15.40 6.75
N GLY A 83 -3.44 -14.09 6.74
CA GLY A 83 -4.65 -13.49 7.31
C GLY A 83 -5.91 -13.78 6.49
N ASP A 84 -7.06 -13.63 7.12
CA ASP A 84 -8.37 -13.75 6.46
C ASP A 84 -8.60 -12.65 5.42
N TYR A 85 -8.04 -11.46 5.69
CA TYR A 85 -7.99 -10.31 4.78
C TYR A 85 -6.56 -9.81 4.63
N ILE A 86 -6.30 -9.23 3.47
CA ILE A 86 -5.04 -8.53 3.17
C ILE A 86 -5.33 -7.05 3.04
N VAL A 87 -4.56 -6.23 3.74
CA VAL A 87 -4.46 -4.78 3.55
C VAL A 87 -3.17 -4.50 2.79
N ASN A 88 -3.29 -4.24 1.49
CA ASN A 88 -2.13 -3.93 0.65
C ASN A 88 -1.77 -2.44 0.79
N ILE A 89 -0.53 -2.16 1.20
CA ILE A 89 0.00 -0.82 1.44
C ILE A 89 1.29 -0.66 0.64
N ASP A 90 1.43 0.41 -0.11
CA ASP A 90 2.70 0.74 -0.75
C ASP A 90 3.65 1.33 0.31
N ALA A 91 4.96 1.09 0.19
CA ALA A 91 5.92 1.47 1.25
C ALA A 91 5.95 2.97 1.58
N ASP A 92 5.47 3.81 0.67
CA ASP A 92 5.35 5.27 0.80
C ASP A 92 3.95 5.76 1.23
N GLU A 93 3.07 4.83 1.60
CA GLU A 93 1.75 5.13 2.16
C GLU A 93 1.75 4.92 3.68
N LEU A 94 0.94 5.70 4.38
CA LEU A 94 0.77 5.56 5.83
C LEU A 94 -0.72 5.57 6.18
N PRO A 95 -1.27 4.48 6.73
CA PRO A 95 -2.62 4.46 7.27
C PRO A 95 -2.72 5.34 8.52
N THR A 96 -3.93 5.70 8.91
CA THR A 96 -4.17 6.38 10.19
C THR A 96 -4.27 5.37 11.34
N GLN A 97 -4.13 5.85 12.57
CA GLN A 97 -4.31 5.04 13.77
C GLN A 97 -5.76 4.50 13.85
N ILE A 98 -6.74 5.35 13.56
CA ILE A 98 -8.16 4.97 13.53
C ILE A 98 -8.38 3.81 12.54
N PHE A 99 -7.78 3.89 11.36
CA PHE A 99 -7.84 2.79 10.39
C PHE A 99 -7.31 1.48 10.97
N VAL A 100 -6.06 1.46 11.46
CA VAL A 100 -5.40 0.23 11.91
C VAL A 100 -6.10 -0.40 13.11
N GLU A 101 -6.55 0.42 14.06
CA GLU A 101 -7.21 -0.06 15.28
C GLU A 101 -8.63 -0.56 15.06
N ASN A 102 -9.33 -0.09 14.00
CA ASN A 102 -10.77 -0.38 13.81
C ASN A 102 -11.08 -1.23 12.57
N ILE A 103 -10.16 -1.42 11.64
CA ILE A 103 -10.46 -2.11 10.39
C ILE A 103 -10.92 -3.56 10.60
N ALA A 104 -10.38 -4.26 11.59
CA ALA A 104 -10.82 -5.61 11.94
C ALA A 104 -12.32 -5.63 12.30
N THR A 105 -12.78 -4.71 13.13
CA THR A 105 -14.20 -4.59 13.51
C THR A 105 -15.10 -4.31 12.28
N VAL A 106 -14.63 -3.45 11.37
CA VAL A 106 -15.37 -3.16 10.12
C VAL A 106 -15.49 -4.42 9.27
N LEU A 107 -14.43 -5.21 9.14
CA LEU A 107 -14.42 -6.43 8.34
C LEU A 107 -15.24 -7.56 8.98
N GLU A 108 -15.23 -7.70 10.31
CA GLU A 108 -16.03 -8.69 11.04
C GLU A 108 -17.53 -8.42 10.93
N GLY A 109 -17.94 -7.16 10.89
CA GLY A 109 -19.33 -6.74 10.75
C GLY A 109 -19.89 -6.85 9.32
N ASN A 110 -19.05 -7.13 8.31
CA ASN A 110 -19.45 -7.06 6.90
C ASN A 110 -18.87 -8.24 6.11
N ASP A 111 -19.71 -8.94 5.36
CA ASP A 111 -19.27 -10.01 4.44
C ASP A 111 -18.92 -9.44 3.06
N ILE A 112 -17.84 -8.67 3.00
CA ILE A 112 -17.37 -7.97 1.80
C ILE A 112 -16.05 -8.56 1.33
N ASP A 113 -15.92 -8.81 0.03
CA ASP A 113 -14.72 -9.39 -0.55
C ASP A 113 -13.61 -8.35 -0.81
N MET A 114 -13.98 -7.12 -1.22
CA MET A 114 -13.03 -6.06 -1.58
C MET A 114 -13.53 -4.69 -1.10
N ILE A 115 -12.61 -3.90 -0.52
CA ILE A 115 -12.91 -2.55 -0.05
C ILE A 115 -11.94 -1.56 -0.67
N MET A 116 -12.50 -0.48 -1.22
CA MET A 116 -11.74 0.68 -1.67
C MET A 116 -11.40 1.57 -0.49
N VAL A 117 -10.14 2.01 -0.43
CA VAL A 117 -9.62 2.90 0.62
C VAL A 117 -9.32 4.26 0.00
N PRO A 118 -9.84 5.38 0.56
CA PRO A 118 -9.48 6.71 0.09
C PRO A 118 -8.01 7.00 0.35
N ARG A 119 -7.41 7.86 -0.48
CA ARG A 119 -5.99 8.22 -0.38
C ARG A 119 -5.81 9.73 -0.46
N VAL A 120 -5.08 10.28 0.50
CA VAL A 120 -4.66 11.69 0.53
C VAL A 120 -3.30 11.80 -0.14
N ASN A 121 -3.28 12.26 -1.40
CA ASN A 121 -2.05 12.52 -2.12
C ASN A 121 -1.63 13.97 -1.91
N THR A 122 -0.38 14.18 -1.50
CA THR A 122 0.25 15.50 -1.43
C THR A 122 1.61 15.48 -2.12
N VAL A 123 1.97 16.56 -2.80
CA VAL A 123 3.27 16.69 -3.49
C VAL A 123 3.91 18.00 -3.07
N GLU A 124 5.02 17.90 -2.33
CA GLU A 124 5.84 19.06 -1.98
C GLU A 124 6.54 19.58 -3.23
N GLY A 125 6.52 20.91 -3.44
CA GLY A 125 7.08 21.56 -4.64
C GLY A 125 6.14 21.55 -5.87
N LEU A 126 4.86 21.16 -5.69
CA LEU A 126 3.85 21.22 -6.76
C LEU A 126 3.61 22.67 -7.21
N THR A 127 3.55 22.89 -8.53
CA THR A 127 3.25 24.19 -9.14
C THR A 127 2.02 24.10 -10.04
N ASP A 128 1.42 25.25 -10.39
CA ASP A 128 0.29 25.31 -11.32
C ASP A 128 0.62 24.69 -12.68
N GLN A 129 1.88 24.80 -13.12
CA GLN A 129 2.34 24.19 -14.37
C GLN A 129 2.27 22.66 -14.32
N HIS A 130 2.63 22.04 -13.17
CA HIS A 130 2.51 20.60 -12.97
C HIS A 130 1.04 20.17 -12.94
N ILE A 131 0.18 20.93 -12.25
CA ILE A 131 -1.27 20.66 -12.18
C ILE A 131 -1.88 20.66 -13.57
N GLN A 132 -1.59 21.67 -14.39
CA GLN A 132 -2.06 21.76 -15.76
C GLN A 132 -1.52 20.64 -16.65
N LYS A 133 -0.21 20.37 -16.57
CA LYS A 133 0.47 19.32 -17.36
C LYS A 133 -0.11 17.93 -17.14
N TRP A 134 -0.45 17.60 -15.87
CA TRP A 134 -0.94 16.27 -15.50
C TRP A 134 -2.47 16.19 -15.37
N GLY A 135 -3.19 17.31 -15.56
CA GLY A 135 -4.65 17.37 -15.48
C GLY A 135 -5.18 17.08 -14.07
N TRP A 136 -4.41 17.42 -13.04
CA TRP A 136 -4.77 17.15 -11.66
C TRP A 136 -5.78 18.15 -11.12
N ARG A 137 -6.59 17.70 -10.18
CA ARG A 137 -7.47 18.54 -9.35
C ARG A 137 -6.87 18.62 -7.95
N VAL A 138 -6.72 19.82 -7.43
CA VAL A 138 -6.21 20.07 -6.07
C VAL A 138 -7.31 20.79 -5.29
N ASN A 139 -7.67 20.27 -4.12
CA ASN A 139 -8.65 20.89 -3.26
C ASN A 139 -8.02 21.95 -2.32
N ASP A 140 -8.84 22.59 -1.49
CA ASP A 140 -8.41 23.67 -0.57
C ASP A 140 -7.40 23.18 0.49
N GLN A 141 -7.35 21.87 0.79
CA GLN A 141 -6.38 21.25 1.68
C GLN A 141 -5.05 20.91 0.98
N GLY A 142 -4.93 21.17 -0.33
CA GLY A 142 -3.77 20.77 -1.12
C GLY A 142 -3.75 19.29 -1.53
N TRP A 143 -4.87 18.58 -1.41
CA TRP A 143 -4.95 17.16 -1.75
C TRP A 143 -5.25 16.97 -3.24
N ILE A 144 -4.48 16.08 -3.86
CA ILE A 144 -4.54 15.84 -5.30
C ILE A 144 -5.55 14.72 -5.58
N ASN A 145 -6.49 14.99 -6.50
CA ASN A 145 -7.50 14.06 -7.01
C ASN A 145 -8.36 13.38 -5.92
N TRP A 146 -8.47 13.99 -4.74
CA TRP A 146 -9.27 13.46 -3.63
C TRP A 146 -10.69 13.05 -4.09
N PRO A 147 -11.23 11.87 -3.69
CA PRO A 147 -10.70 10.94 -2.66
C PRO A 147 -9.74 9.86 -3.18
N ASP A 148 -9.41 9.80 -4.46
CA ASP A 148 -8.46 8.86 -5.09
C ASP A 148 -8.55 7.43 -4.50
N ALA A 149 -9.78 6.88 -4.45
CA ALA A 149 -10.04 5.59 -3.82
C ALA A 149 -9.32 4.44 -4.54
N GLN A 150 -8.60 3.62 -3.77
CA GLN A 150 -7.78 2.53 -4.27
C GLN A 150 -8.27 1.18 -3.74
N GLN A 151 -8.18 0.11 -4.53
CA GLN A 151 -8.41 -1.26 -4.09
C GLN A 151 -7.26 -1.67 -3.15
N ARG A 152 -7.52 -1.66 -1.83
CA ARG A 152 -6.47 -1.91 -0.84
C ARG A 152 -6.77 -3.06 0.11
N ILE A 153 -8.04 -3.37 0.35
CA ILE A 153 -8.44 -4.43 1.27
C ILE A 153 -9.17 -5.51 0.48
N TYR A 154 -8.78 -6.74 0.67
CA TYR A 154 -9.44 -7.86 -0.01
C TYR A 154 -9.34 -9.16 0.80
N ARG A 155 -10.38 -10.00 0.67
CA ARG A 155 -10.43 -11.33 1.27
C ARG A 155 -9.32 -12.20 0.69
N ASN A 156 -8.59 -12.89 1.54
CA ASN A 156 -7.50 -13.77 1.13
C ASN A 156 -8.06 -15.11 0.64
N THR A 157 -8.40 -15.18 -0.62
CA THR A 157 -8.91 -16.38 -1.30
C THR A 157 -8.24 -16.57 -2.64
N ASP A 158 -8.19 -17.81 -3.13
CA ASP A 158 -7.58 -18.14 -4.42
C ASP A 158 -8.30 -17.51 -5.63
N SER A 159 -9.57 -17.11 -5.46
CA SER A 159 -10.36 -16.49 -6.51
C SER A 159 -10.02 -15.03 -6.75
N ILE A 160 -9.56 -14.30 -5.72
CA ILE A 160 -9.27 -12.87 -5.80
C ILE A 160 -7.79 -12.67 -6.13
N LYS A 161 -7.53 -12.04 -7.28
CA LYS A 161 -6.16 -11.84 -7.79
C LYS A 161 -6.00 -10.47 -8.41
N TRP A 162 -4.78 -9.95 -8.31
CA TRP A 162 -4.35 -8.79 -9.07
C TRP A 162 -4.14 -9.18 -10.53
N VAL A 163 -4.56 -8.31 -11.44
CA VAL A 163 -4.40 -8.43 -12.89
C VAL A 163 -3.88 -7.12 -13.48
N ASN A 164 -3.37 -7.18 -14.70
CA ASN A 164 -2.71 -6.13 -15.47
C ASN A 164 -1.24 -5.90 -15.08
N LYS A 165 -0.44 -5.63 -16.11
CA LYS A 165 0.99 -5.36 -15.95
C LYS A 165 1.26 -4.06 -15.21
N VAL A 166 0.53 -3.00 -15.58
CA VAL A 166 0.48 -1.67 -14.95
C VAL A 166 -0.98 -1.28 -14.70
N HIS A 167 -1.23 -0.36 -13.77
CA HIS A 167 -2.58 -0.02 -13.34
C HIS A 167 -3.35 -1.27 -12.89
N GLU A 168 -2.70 -2.06 -12.07
CA GLU A 168 -3.22 -3.32 -11.58
C GLU A 168 -4.50 -3.14 -10.77
N VAL A 169 -5.43 -4.04 -10.99
CA VAL A 169 -6.74 -4.08 -10.29
C VAL A 169 -7.01 -5.48 -9.77
N LEU A 170 -7.81 -5.59 -8.71
CA LEU A 170 -8.30 -6.87 -8.22
C LEU A 170 -9.47 -7.37 -9.07
N GLN A 171 -9.47 -8.68 -9.33
CA GLN A 171 -10.58 -9.40 -9.95
C GLN A 171 -10.93 -10.66 -9.14
N GLY A 172 -12.10 -11.24 -9.41
CA GLY A 172 -12.57 -12.47 -8.77
C GLY A 172 -13.35 -12.26 -7.47
N TYR A 173 -13.50 -11.04 -6.98
CA TYR A 173 -14.39 -10.70 -5.88
C TYR A 173 -15.87 -10.65 -6.35
N LYS A 174 -16.81 -10.91 -5.44
CA LYS A 174 -18.26 -10.87 -5.71
C LYS A 174 -18.91 -9.62 -5.12
N THR A 175 -18.39 -9.15 -3.99
CA THR A 175 -18.91 -7.99 -3.27
C THR A 175 -17.82 -6.95 -3.08
N ALA A 176 -18.18 -5.67 -3.25
CA ALA A 176 -17.25 -4.56 -3.07
C ALA A 176 -17.95 -3.35 -2.43
N THR A 177 -17.19 -2.58 -1.65
CA THR A 177 -17.64 -1.32 -1.05
C THR A 177 -16.49 -0.33 -0.93
N ASN A 178 -16.78 0.87 -0.44
CA ASN A 178 -15.78 1.88 -0.11
C ASN A 178 -15.78 2.11 1.40
N LEU A 179 -14.61 2.40 1.97
CA LEU A 179 -14.55 3.04 3.28
C LEU A 179 -15.13 4.46 3.21
N PRO A 180 -15.53 5.04 4.35
CA PRO A 180 -15.97 6.43 4.40
C PRO A 180 -14.93 7.36 3.76
N ILE A 181 -15.42 8.34 2.98
CA ILE A 181 -14.56 9.36 2.37
C ILE A 181 -14.23 10.40 3.44
N SER A 182 -13.26 10.07 4.30
CA SER A 182 -12.73 10.96 5.33
C SER A 182 -11.23 10.73 5.51
N GLU A 183 -10.52 11.74 6.03
CA GLU A 183 -9.09 11.64 6.31
C GLU A 183 -8.76 10.51 7.30
N GLU A 184 -9.65 10.24 8.23
CA GLU A 184 -9.49 9.22 9.28
C GLU A 184 -9.37 7.80 8.70
N TRP A 185 -10.02 7.53 7.56
CA TRP A 185 -10.01 6.25 6.87
C TRP A 185 -9.06 6.22 5.66
N ALA A 186 -8.37 7.33 5.37
CA ALA A 186 -7.52 7.45 4.20
C ALA A 186 -6.08 7.03 4.48
N PHE A 187 -5.40 6.53 3.46
CA PHE A 187 -3.94 6.41 3.46
C PHE A 187 -3.30 7.74 3.08
N LYS A 188 -2.33 8.22 3.85
CA LYS A 188 -1.53 9.39 3.52
C LYS A 188 -0.40 8.99 2.58
N HIS A 189 -0.24 9.71 1.49
CA HIS A 189 0.73 9.43 0.44
C HIS A 189 1.46 10.72 0.04
N PRO A 190 2.40 11.18 0.89
CA PRO A 190 3.20 12.37 0.61
C PRO A 190 4.34 12.04 -0.36
N LYS A 191 4.56 12.91 -1.33
CA LYS A 191 5.70 12.83 -2.26
C LYS A 191 6.39 14.18 -2.40
N THR A 192 7.59 14.18 -2.98
CA THR A 192 8.22 15.38 -3.53
C THR A 192 8.00 15.42 -5.04
N ILE A 193 8.14 16.61 -5.63
CA ILE A 193 7.95 16.78 -7.07
C ILE A 193 8.97 15.95 -7.88
N GLU A 194 10.21 15.86 -7.42
CA GLU A 194 11.28 15.10 -8.08
C GLU A 194 10.94 13.60 -8.12
N ARG A 195 10.39 13.08 -7.02
CA ARG A 195 9.96 11.67 -6.95
C ARG A 195 8.78 11.40 -7.88
N GLN A 196 7.83 12.34 -7.95
CA GLN A 196 6.66 12.23 -8.84
C GLN A 196 7.07 12.26 -10.32
N GLU A 197 7.95 13.16 -10.71
CA GLU A 197 8.48 13.24 -12.08
C GLU A 197 9.24 11.97 -12.47
N LYS A 198 10.09 11.47 -11.57
CA LYS A 198 10.81 10.21 -11.79
C LYS A 198 9.88 9.02 -11.97
N GLN A 199 8.80 8.97 -11.19
CA GLN A 199 7.80 7.90 -11.30
C GLN A 199 7.04 7.98 -12.62
N ASN A 200 6.59 9.16 -13.04
CA ASN A 200 5.90 9.34 -14.31
C ASN A 200 6.79 8.90 -15.47
N ASN A 201 8.06 9.34 -15.50
CA ASN A 201 9.02 8.93 -16.52
C ASN A 201 9.26 7.41 -16.54
N TYR A 202 9.24 6.76 -15.38
CA TYR A 202 9.37 5.30 -15.31
C TYR A 202 8.16 4.57 -15.90
N TYR A 203 6.94 5.03 -15.61
CA TYR A 203 5.73 4.43 -16.19
C TYR A 203 5.67 4.56 -17.72
N ASP A 204 6.21 5.64 -18.29
CA ASP A 204 6.30 5.84 -19.74
C ASP A 204 7.25 4.81 -20.41
N THR A 205 8.08 4.09 -19.65
CA THR A 205 9.01 3.07 -20.16
C THR A 205 8.50 1.62 -20.05
N LEU A 206 7.33 1.39 -19.40
CA LEU A 206 6.75 0.06 -19.18
C LEU A 206 5.67 -0.28 -20.21
#